data_9e6e7da7795b04c7fa384f176a86c9c4
#
_entry.id   9e6e7da7795b04c7fa384f176a86c9c4
#
_cell.length_a   1.000
_cell.length_b   1.000
_cell.length_c   1.000
_cell.angle_alpha   90.00
_cell.angle_beta   90.00
_cell.angle_gamma   90.00
#
_symmetry.space_group_name_H-M   'P 1'
#
loop_
_entity.id
_entity.type
_entity.pdbx_description
1 polymer ?
#
loop_
_entity_poly.entity_id
_entity_poly.type
_entity_poly.pdbx_seq_one_letter_code
_entity_poly.pdbx_strand_id
1 'polypeptide(L)'
;MSEKRYQISPVELVQCAEPLFGFGEGKATGFSEKTVASYEAAAGIRLPAALREYYLVCGKASLNCALHEIFVPDKKAKLFEKRLTFSYDHIDEDLEFFSKPGEDDYEELAKLRALPRERWGEVIGNYLLFWCENQGCWYAGIKAEDLTHPNPAVYYNDQDDMYSWAPFSDSVQSFLLNIMLVNLEEEANPDEIENPAEIQKILSEGSVDFQRLCEPYPFPGGRFCHTCLDTETNTLYVYGEEAEGRPAYLKVFKPDEEE
;
A
#
# COMPACT_ATOMS: atom_id res chain seq x y z
N MET A 1 15.34 -12.57 29.38
CA MET A 1 14.28 -13.07 28.47
C MET A 1 14.31 -12.17 27.26
N SER A 2 14.58 -12.68 26.08
CA SER A 2 14.65 -11.92 24.82
C SER A 2 13.24 -11.47 24.47
N GLU A 3 13.00 -10.16 24.43
CA GLU A 3 11.79 -9.59 23.85
C GLU A 3 11.71 -10.04 22.38
N LYS A 4 10.88 -11.02 22.10
CA LYS A 4 10.47 -11.31 20.74
C LYS A 4 9.55 -10.16 20.30
N ARG A 5 10.13 -9.11 19.74
CA ARG A 5 9.38 -8.12 19.00
C ARG A 5 8.86 -8.78 17.72
N TYR A 6 7.61 -9.13 17.74
CA TYR A 6 6.94 -9.69 16.58
C TYR A 6 6.50 -8.51 15.70
N GLN A 7 7.25 -8.25 14.64
CA GLN A 7 6.84 -7.26 13.65
C GLN A 7 5.96 -8.00 12.63
N ILE A 8 4.63 -7.77 12.70
CA ILE A 8 3.72 -8.32 11.70
C ILE A 8 4.14 -7.79 10.32
N SER A 9 4.31 -8.68 9.38
CA SER A 9 4.57 -8.33 7.99
C SER A 9 3.26 -8.13 7.22
N PRO A 10 3.26 -7.41 6.09
CA PRO A 10 2.08 -7.29 5.25
C PRO A 10 1.57 -8.65 4.75
N VAL A 11 2.47 -9.62 4.56
CA VAL A 11 2.12 -11.00 4.18
C VAL A 11 1.35 -11.69 5.30
N GLU A 12 1.83 -11.61 6.54
CA GLU A 12 1.16 -12.19 7.71
C GLU A 12 -0.21 -11.54 7.93
N LEU A 13 -0.32 -10.21 7.81
CA LEU A 13 -1.59 -9.51 7.93
C LEU A 13 -2.62 -10.04 6.92
N VAL A 14 -2.26 -10.08 5.64
CA VAL A 14 -3.16 -10.53 4.57
C VAL A 14 -3.54 -12.00 4.76
N GLN A 15 -2.59 -12.86 5.11
CA GLN A 15 -2.86 -14.29 5.36
C GLN A 15 -3.81 -14.52 6.54
N CYS A 16 -3.78 -13.66 7.55
CA CYS A 16 -4.72 -13.71 8.67
C CYS A 16 -6.08 -13.11 8.29
N ALA A 17 -6.10 -11.96 7.62
CA ALA A 17 -7.31 -11.23 7.29
C ALA A 17 -8.20 -12.01 6.30
N GLU A 18 -7.64 -12.54 5.22
CA GLU A 18 -8.42 -13.24 4.19
C GLU A 18 -9.31 -14.36 4.75
N PRO A 19 -8.81 -15.33 5.54
CA PRO A 19 -9.64 -16.40 6.07
C PRO A 19 -10.49 -16.01 7.28
N LEU A 20 -10.08 -14.99 8.06
CA LEU A 20 -10.73 -14.68 9.32
C LEU A 20 -11.87 -13.66 9.19
N PHE A 21 -11.77 -12.79 8.19
CA PHE A 21 -12.67 -11.66 8.01
C PHE A 21 -13.55 -11.79 6.76
N GLY A 22 -13.63 -12.97 6.15
CA GLY A 22 -14.54 -13.23 5.04
C GLY A 22 -14.15 -12.62 3.69
N PHE A 23 -12.91 -12.17 3.54
CA PHE A 23 -12.42 -11.65 2.26
C PHE A 23 -12.14 -12.77 1.24
N GLY A 24 -13.20 -13.46 0.81
CA GLY A 24 -13.11 -14.49 -0.21
C GLY A 24 -13.13 -15.93 0.30
N GLU A 25 -13.42 -16.85 -0.62
CA GLU A 25 -13.48 -18.28 -0.35
C GLU A 25 -12.07 -18.88 -0.27
N GLY A 26 -11.28 -18.54 0.69
CA GLY A 26 -10.08 -19.30 0.87
C GLY A 26 -8.79 -18.52 0.93
N LYS A 27 -7.74 -19.23 0.86
CA LYS A 27 -6.38 -18.81 1.12
C LYS A 27 -5.97 -17.67 0.19
N ALA A 28 -5.47 -16.57 0.77
CA ALA A 28 -4.74 -15.57 0.03
C ALA A 28 -3.74 -16.27 -0.90
N THR A 29 -3.89 -16.06 -2.19
CA THR A 29 -3.07 -16.73 -3.19
C THR A 29 -2.20 -15.72 -3.90
N GLY A 30 -0.94 -16.08 -4.10
CA GLY A 30 -0.01 -15.27 -4.86
C GLY A 30 -0.04 -15.54 -6.36
N PHE A 31 0.71 -14.74 -7.08
CA PHE A 31 1.06 -15.03 -8.47
C PHE A 31 2.10 -16.14 -8.54
N SER A 32 2.10 -16.87 -9.66
CA SER A 32 3.14 -17.86 -9.89
C SER A 32 4.49 -17.18 -10.13
N GLU A 33 5.58 -17.86 -9.74
CA GLU A 33 6.95 -17.44 -10.05
C GLU A 33 7.11 -17.12 -11.55
N LYS A 34 6.50 -17.91 -12.43
CA LYS A 34 6.50 -17.69 -13.88
C LYS A 34 5.85 -16.36 -14.28
N THR A 35 4.76 -15.97 -13.62
CA THR A 35 4.05 -14.71 -13.90
C THR A 35 4.94 -13.53 -13.54
N VAL A 36 5.47 -13.53 -12.32
CA VAL A 36 6.34 -12.46 -11.83
C VAL A 36 7.61 -12.35 -12.67
N ALA A 37 8.30 -13.47 -12.93
CA ALA A 37 9.51 -13.49 -13.76
C ALA A 37 9.23 -13.04 -15.21
N SER A 38 8.06 -13.36 -15.76
CA SER A 38 7.69 -12.91 -17.12
C SER A 38 7.48 -11.39 -17.17
N TYR A 39 6.92 -10.80 -16.10
CA TYR A 39 6.81 -9.36 -15.97
C TYR A 39 8.20 -8.72 -15.86
N GLU A 40 9.05 -9.21 -14.95
CA GLU A 40 10.42 -8.70 -14.75
C GLU A 40 11.22 -8.73 -16.06
N ALA A 41 11.14 -9.82 -16.80
CA ALA A 41 11.81 -9.95 -18.09
C ALA A 41 11.26 -8.98 -19.16
N ALA A 42 9.94 -8.79 -19.21
CA ALA A 42 9.30 -7.89 -20.16
C ALA A 42 9.60 -6.41 -19.88
N ALA A 43 9.70 -6.05 -18.61
CA ALA A 43 10.02 -4.70 -18.15
C ALA A 43 11.53 -4.42 -18.10
N GLY A 44 12.38 -5.45 -18.25
CA GLY A 44 13.83 -5.33 -18.15
C GLY A 44 14.34 -4.99 -16.76
N ILE A 45 13.58 -5.38 -15.71
CA ILE A 45 13.90 -5.06 -14.31
C ILE A 45 13.88 -6.31 -13.43
N ARG A 46 14.33 -6.14 -12.19
CA ARG A 46 13.99 -7.02 -11.08
C ARG A 46 13.16 -6.22 -10.08
N LEU A 47 12.07 -6.83 -9.60
CA LEU A 47 11.28 -6.26 -8.51
C LEU A 47 12.09 -6.30 -7.20
N PRO A 48 11.96 -5.29 -6.32
CA PRO A 48 12.46 -5.35 -4.95
C PRO A 48 11.99 -6.62 -4.25
N ALA A 49 12.87 -7.19 -3.42
CA ALA A 49 12.59 -8.48 -2.78
C ALA A 49 11.28 -8.46 -1.98
N ALA A 50 11.01 -7.40 -1.24
CA ALA A 50 9.79 -7.23 -0.44
C ALA A 50 8.51 -7.23 -1.31
N LEU A 51 8.51 -6.48 -2.41
CA LEU A 51 7.35 -6.42 -3.32
C LEU A 51 7.18 -7.75 -4.07
N ARG A 52 8.28 -8.37 -4.46
CA ARG A 52 8.27 -9.67 -5.14
C ARG A 52 7.71 -10.77 -4.25
N GLU A 53 8.15 -10.83 -2.99
CA GLU A 53 7.63 -11.76 -2.00
C GLU A 53 6.13 -11.57 -1.79
N TYR A 54 5.69 -10.32 -1.63
CA TYR A 54 4.28 -9.99 -1.51
C TYR A 54 3.46 -10.52 -2.68
N TYR A 55 3.88 -10.30 -3.91
CA TYR A 55 3.17 -10.82 -5.08
C TYR A 55 3.14 -12.34 -5.17
N LEU A 56 4.21 -13.01 -4.76
CA LEU A 56 4.28 -14.47 -4.78
C LEU A 56 3.38 -15.13 -3.72
N VAL A 57 3.09 -14.44 -2.63
CA VAL A 57 2.31 -15.00 -1.51
C VAL A 57 0.89 -14.45 -1.47
N CYS A 58 0.69 -13.16 -1.68
CA CYS A 58 -0.56 -12.44 -1.45
C CYS A 58 -1.05 -11.64 -2.66
N GLY A 59 -0.37 -11.68 -3.80
CA GLY A 59 -0.65 -10.78 -4.92
C GLY A 59 -2.05 -10.89 -5.53
N LYS A 60 -2.82 -11.94 -5.22
CA LYS A 60 -4.21 -12.14 -5.65
C LYS A 60 -5.20 -12.08 -4.51
N ALA A 61 -4.77 -11.65 -3.33
CA ALA A 61 -5.67 -11.48 -2.21
C ALA A 61 -6.77 -10.46 -2.54
N SER A 62 -8.00 -10.70 -2.09
CA SER A 62 -9.13 -9.78 -2.28
C SER A 62 -8.88 -8.45 -1.58
N LEU A 63 -8.19 -8.46 -0.46
CA LEU A 63 -7.79 -7.28 0.29
C LEU A 63 -6.95 -6.28 -0.55
N ASN A 64 -6.30 -6.73 -1.63
CA ASN A 64 -5.54 -5.87 -2.53
C ASN A 64 -6.37 -4.86 -3.33
N CYS A 65 -7.68 -5.03 -3.38
CA CYS A 65 -8.61 -4.17 -4.10
C CYS A 65 -9.91 -3.91 -3.30
N ALA A 66 -9.86 -4.02 -1.98
CA ALA A 66 -11.01 -3.78 -1.12
C ALA A 66 -11.45 -2.31 -1.16
N LEU A 67 -10.54 -1.39 -0.87
CA LEU A 67 -10.72 0.05 -1.04
C LEU A 67 -9.71 0.60 -2.03
N HIS A 68 -8.43 0.55 -1.69
CA HIS A 68 -7.34 0.99 -2.54
C HIS A 68 -6.77 -0.18 -3.34
N GLU A 69 -6.17 0.11 -4.49
CA GLU A 69 -5.71 -0.92 -5.41
C GLU A 69 -4.21 -1.11 -5.40
N ILE A 70 -3.76 -2.35 -5.21
CA ILE A 70 -2.39 -2.77 -5.50
C ILE A 70 -2.31 -3.20 -6.97
N PHE A 71 -1.41 -2.59 -7.74
CA PHE A 71 -1.18 -2.97 -9.12
C PHE A 71 -0.49 -4.33 -9.23
N VAL A 72 -0.86 -5.09 -10.24
CA VAL A 72 -0.44 -6.49 -10.38
C VAL A 72 0.50 -6.72 -11.55
N PRO A 73 1.45 -7.67 -11.44
CA PRO A 73 2.39 -8.01 -12.49
C PRO A 73 1.76 -8.91 -13.57
N ASP A 74 0.48 -8.74 -13.90
CA ASP A 74 -0.22 -9.54 -14.89
C ASP A 74 -0.63 -8.72 -16.11
N LYS A 75 -0.17 -9.16 -17.29
CA LYS A 75 -0.54 -8.54 -18.58
C LYS A 75 -2.00 -8.76 -18.97
N LYS A 76 -2.69 -9.70 -18.31
CA LYS A 76 -4.10 -10.02 -18.54
C LYS A 76 -5.02 -9.37 -17.52
N ALA A 77 -4.49 -8.50 -16.67
CA ALA A 77 -5.31 -7.74 -15.71
C ALA A 77 -6.53 -7.14 -16.43
N LYS A 78 -7.70 -7.34 -15.86
CA LYS A 78 -8.96 -6.81 -16.38
C LYS A 78 -8.97 -5.28 -16.24
N LEU A 79 -9.98 -4.63 -16.84
CA LEU A 79 -10.09 -3.17 -16.93
C LEU A 79 -9.97 -2.44 -15.58
N PHE A 80 -10.33 -3.10 -14.47
CA PHE A 80 -10.27 -2.57 -13.12
C PHE A 80 -9.04 -3.01 -12.32
N GLU A 81 -8.28 -3.98 -12.83
CA GLU A 81 -7.04 -4.43 -12.22
C GLU A 81 -5.89 -3.70 -12.90
N LYS A 82 -5.35 -2.70 -12.23
CA LYS A 82 -4.25 -1.92 -12.79
C LYS A 82 -2.98 -2.77 -12.83
N ARG A 83 -2.22 -2.61 -13.90
CA ARG A 83 -0.96 -3.32 -14.09
C ARG A 83 0.18 -2.50 -13.53
N LEU A 84 1.18 -3.16 -13.00
CA LEU A 84 2.48 -2.56 -12.75
C LEU A 84 2.98 -1.88 -14.01
N THR A 85 3.32 -0.61 -13.92
CA THR A 85 3.79 0.21 -15.03
C THR A 85 4.73 1.29 -14.53
N PHE A 86 5.46 1.92 -15.44
CA PHE A 86 6.26 3.09 -15.09
C PHE A 86 5.46 4.37 -15.26
N SER A 87 5.78 5.38 -14.46
CA SER A 87 5.16 6.71 -14.53
C SER A 87 5.15 7.31 -15.95
N TYR A 88 6.17 7.02 -16.75
CA TYR A 88 6.25 7.46 -18.14
C TYR A 88 5.13 6.96 -19.04
N ASP A 89 4.63 5.75 -18.78
CA ASP A 89 3.59 5.16 -19.62
C ASP A 89 2.22 5.83 -19.37
N HIS A 90 1.99 6.34 -18.16
CA HIS A 90 0.82 7.17 -17.86
C HIS A 90 0.88 8.53 -18.55
N ILE A 91 2.06 9.15 -18.58
CA ILE A 91 2.23 10.48 -19.17
C ILE A 91 2.09 10.49 -20.68
N ASP A 92 2.38 9.39 -21.37
CA ASP A 92 2.11 9.29 -22.80
C ASP A 92 0.61 9.51 -23.11
N GLU A 93 -0.29 8.99 -22.29
CA GLU A 93 -1.73 9.18 -22.44
C GLU A 93 -2.13 10.63 -22.16
N ASP A 94 -1.56 11.25 -21.13
CA ASP A 94 -1.81 12.65 -20.80
C ASP A 94 -1.29 13.60 -21.89
N LEU A 95 -0.09 13.36 -22.42
CA LEU A 95 0.46 14.14 -23.52
C LEU A 95 -0.40 14.06 -24.79
N GLU A 96 -1.02 12.93 -25.06
CA GLU A 96 -1.97 12.77 -26.16
C GLU A 96 -3.27 13.52 -25.88
N PHE A 97 -3.81 13.42 -24.66
CA PHE A 97 -5.04 14.07 -24.27
C PHE A 97 -4.91 15.60 -24.28
N PHE A 98 -3.90 16.15 -23.63
CA PHE A 98 -3.66 17.61 -23.53
C PHE A 98 -2.97 18.20 -24.77
N SER A 99 -2.83 17.44 -25.84
CA SER A 99 -2.30 17.96 -27.12
C SER A 99 -3.29 18.81 -27.89
N LYS A 100 -4.56 18.86 -27.48
CA LYS A 100 -5.63 19.58 -28.19
C LYS A 100 -5.57 21.08 -27.88
N PRO A 101 -5.75 21.95 -28.88
CA PRO A 101 -5.76 23.39 -28.68
C PRO A 101 -6.89 23.82 -27.74
N GLY A 102 -6.55 24.61 -26.71
CA GLY A 102 -7.53 25.20 -25.78
C GLY A 102 -7.75 24.44 -24.49
N GLU A 103 -7.04 23.38 -24.25
CA GLU A 103 -6.99 22.73 -22.94
C GLU A 103 -5.84 23.32 -22.11
N ASP A 104 -6.02 23.40 -20.77
CA ASP A 104 -4.99 23.91 -19.86
C ASP A 104 -3.73 23.04 -19.98
N ASP A 105 -2.62 23.68 -20.29
CA ASP A 105 -1.34 23.01 -20.48
C ASP A 105 -0.51 23.21 -19.23
N TYR A 106 -0.28 22.15 -18.48
CA TYR A 106 0.62 22.18 -17.34
C TYR A 106 2.03 22.54 -17.80
N GLU A 107 2.74 23.35 -17.01
CA GLU A 107 4.10 23.81 -17.34
C GLU A 107 5.06 22.62 -17.59
N GLU A 108 4.88 21.53 -16.85
CA GLU A 108 5.63 20.29 -16.96
C GLU A 108 5.38 19.59 -18.30
N LEU A 109 4.16 19.57 -18.81
CA LEU A 109 3.85 19.00 -20.14
C LEU A 109 4.56 19.77 -21.25
N ALA A 110 4.62 21.08 -21.16
CA ALA A 110 5.39 21.89 -22.10
C ALA A 110 6.89 21.57 -22.06
N LYS A 111 7.45 21.35 -20.86
CA LYS A 111 8.84 20.92 -20.67
C LYS A 111 9.07 19.52 -21.26
N LEU A 112 8.16 18.58 -21.01
CA LEU A 112 8.25 17.21 -21.54
C LEU A 112 8.20 17.18 -23.07
N ARG A 113 7.29 17.92 -23.70
CA ARG A 113 7.22 18.04 -25.17
C ARG A 113 8.50 18.58 -25.79
N ALA A 114 9.23 19.41 -25.05
CA ALA A 114 10.48 19.99 -25.53
C ALA A 114 11.68 19.04 -25.38
N LEU A 115 11.53 17.92 -24.65
CA LEU A 115 12.60 16.96 -24.36
C LEU A 115 12.38 15.63 -25.09
N PRO A 116 13.46 14.96 -25.52
CA PRO A 116 13.36 13.57 -25.93
C PRO A 116 12.96 12.68 -24.74
N ARG A 117 12.18 11.60 -25.01
CA ARG A 117 11.60 10.72 -24.00
C ARG A 117 12.61 10.20 -22.97
N GLU A 118 13.83 9.92 -23.41
CA GLU A 118 14.91 9.41 -22.56
C GLU A 118 15.34 10.41 -21.46
N ARG A 119 14.93 11.66 -21.61
CA ARG A 119 15.22 12.74 -20.66
C ARG A 119 14.01 13.14 -19.80
N TRP A 120 12.86 12.55 -19.98
CA TRP A 120 11.68 12.87 -19.19
C TRP A 120 11.88 12.69 -17.68
N GLY A 121 12.72 11.71 -17.27
CA GLY A 121 13.10 11.53 -15.88
C GLY A 121 13.72 12.73 -15.19
N GLU A 122 14.27 13.68 -15.97
CA GLU A 122 14.81 14.94 -15.43
C GLU A 122 13.70 15.90 -14.94
N VAL A 123 12.47 15.70 -15.41
CA VAL A 123 11.30 16.54 -15.08
C VAL A 123 10.39 15.85 -14.08
N ILE A 124 10.02 14.61 -14.36
CA ILE A 124 8.95 13.88 -13.64
C ILE A 124 9.46 12.75 -12.76
N GLY A 125 10.74 12.45 -12.78
CA GLY A 125 11.25 11.22 -12.18
C GLY A 125 10.82 9.97 -12.95
N ASN A 126 11.35 8.82 -12.58
CA ASN A 126 10.96 7.52 -13.14
C ASN A 126 10.61 6.58 -12.00
N TYR A 127 9.33 6.26 -11.86
CA TYR A 127 8.81 5.47 -10.76
C TYR A 127 8.07 4.24 -11.28
N LEU A 128 8.31 3.09 -10.67
CA LEU A 128 7.49 1.90 -10.85
C LEU A 128 6.23 2.06 -10.01
N LEU A 129 5.10 2.31 -10.65
CA LEU A 129 3.80 2.45 -9.98
C LEU A 129 3.29 1.08 -9.57
N PHE A 130 2.93 0.92 -8.30
CA PHE A 130 2.41 -0.35 -7.78
C PHE A 130 1.16 -0.20 -6.90
N TRP A 131 0.68 1.01 -6.70
CA TRP A 131 -0.53 1.30 -5.93
C TRP A 131 -1.23 2.54 -6.46
N CYS A 132 -2.55 2.56 -6.27
CA CYS A 132 -3.41 3.70 -6.59
C CYS A 132 -4.50 3.83 -5.53
N GLU A 133 -4.83 5.05 -5.17
CA GLU A 133 -5.99 5.39 -4.38
C GLU A 133 -7.28 5.06 -5.16
N ASN A 134 -8.38 4.73 -4.46
CA ASN A 134 -9.62 4.21 -5.06
C ASN A 134 -10.26 5.11 -6.13
N GLN A 135 -10.12 6.42 -6.01
CA GLN A 135 -10.60 7.39 -7.00
C GLN A 135 -9.55 7.73 -8.06
N GLY A 136 -8.34 7.19 -7.92
CA GLY A 136 -7.23 7.47 -8.82
C GLY A 136 -6.54 8.80 -8.58
N CYS A 137 -6.84 9.49 -7.47
CA CYS A 137 -6.25 10.80 -7.16
C CYS A 137 -4.79 10.74 -6.73
N TRP A 138 -4.33 9.55 -6.27
CA TRP A 138 -2.99 9.35 -5.73
C TRP A 138 -2.39 8.07 -6.26
N TYR A 139 -1.12 8.12 -6.60
CA TYR A 139 -0.34 6.95 -6.99
C TYR A 139 0.86 6.81 -6.06
N ALA A 140 1.25 5.57 -5.78
CA ALA A 140 2.51 5.29 -5.11
C ALA A 140 3.44 4.48 -5.99
N GLY A 141 4.73 4.82 -5.90
CA GLY A 141 5.76 4.21 -6.72
C GLY A 141 7.11 4.11 -6.03
N ILE A 142 7.96 3.32 -6.64
CA ILE A 142 9.35 3.10 -6.24
C ILE A 142 10.24 3.73 -7.31
N LYS A 143 11.23 4.54 -6.92
CA LYS A 143 12.20 5.05 -7.87
C LYS A 143 12.88 3.93 -8.65
N ALA A 144 12.99 4.09 -9.96
CA ALA A 144 13.62 3.08 -10.82
C ALA A 144 15.06 2.77 -10.39
N GLU A 145 15.80 3.76 -9.88
CA GLU A 145 17.17 3.58 -9.38
C GLU A 145 17.24 2.74 -8.09
N ASP A 146 16.16 2.71 -7.31
CA ASP A 146 16.07 1.99 -6.03
C ASP A 146 15.53 0.57 -6.16
N LEU A 147 15.14 0.12 -7.38
CA LEU A 147 14.58 -1.22 -7.60
C LEU A 147 15.52 -2.37 -7.21
N THR A 148 16.83 -2.11 -7.16
CA THR A 148 17.82 -3.09 -6.70
C THR A 148 17.90 -3.21 -5.17
N HIS A 149 17.35 -2.22 -4.44
CA HIS A 149 17.26 -2.30 -2.99
C HIS A 149 16.22 -3.34 -2.58
N PRO A 150 16.47 -4.22 -1.61
CA PRO A 150 15.54 -5.30 -1.26
C PRO A 150 14.20 -4.79 -0.70
N ASN A 151 14.19 -3.66 -0.02
CA ASN A 151 13.00 -3.05 0.60
C ASN A 151 13.11 -1.52 0.52
N PRO A 152 12.93 -0.91 -0.68
CA PRO A 152 13.17 0.51 -0.91
C PRO A 152 12.07 1.40 -0.33
N ALA A 153 12.38 2.70 -0.24
CA ALA A 153 11.40 3.72 0.08
C ALA A 153 10.31 3.83 -1.01
N VAL A 154 9.13 4.28 -0.59
CA VAL A 154 7.96 4.52 -1.44
C VAL A 154 7.70 6.01 -1.50
N TYR A 155 7.34 6.47 -2.67
CA TYR A 155 6.99 7.85 -2.97
C TYR A 155 5.55 7.90 -3.49
N TYR A 156 4.92 9.05 -3.36
CA TYR A 156 3.58 9.27 -3.90
C TYR A 156 3.54 10.55 -4.75
N ASN A 157 2.59 10.61 -5.65
CA ASN A 157 2.15 11.83 -6.30
C ASN A 157 0.65 11.97 -6.19
N ASP A 158 0.13 13.18 -6.35
CA ASP A 158 -1.29 13.44 -6.47
C ASP A 158 -1.64 13.99 -7.87
N GLN A 159 -2.94 13.98 -8.18
CA GLN A 159 -3.40 14.44 -9.49
C GLN A 159 -3.28 15.95 -9.68
N ASP A 160 -3.25 16.72 -8.60
CA ASP A 160 -3.11 18.18 -8.66
C ASP A 160 -1.70 18.57 -9.07
N ASP A 161 -0.72 17.70 -8.78
CA ASP A 161 0.68 17.86 -9.20
C ASP A 161 1.27 16.48 -9.58
N MET A 162 0.75 15.90 -10.65
CA MET A 162 1.12 14.54 -11.10
C MET A 162 2.59 14.36 -11.49
N TYR A 163 3.36 15.44 -11.54
CA TYR A 163 4.78 15.43 -11.88
C TYR A 163 5.70 15.58 -10.66
N SER A 164 5.12 15.91 -9.51
CA SER A 164 5.85 16.06 -8.25
C SER A 164 5.69 14.81 -7.39
N TRP A 165 6.79 14.33 -6.84
CA TRP A 165 6.83 13.13 -6.01
C TRP A 165 7.35 13.47 -4.62
N ALA A 166 6.63 13.09 -3.60
CA ALA A 166 7.01 13.25 -2.22
C ALA A 166 7.24 11.90 -1.53
N PRO A 167 8.09 11.82 -0.48
CA PRO A 167 8.24 10.62 0.32
C PRO A 167 6.91 10.20 0.95
N PHE A 168 6.61 8.91 0.92
CA PHE A 168 5.42 8.32 1.51
C PHE A 168 5.75 7.37 2.65
N SER A 169 6.67 6.45 2.44
CA SER A 169 7.06 5.45 3.42
C SER A 169 8.52 5.09 3.26
N ASP A 170 9.18 4.76 4.38
CA ASP A 170 10.58 4.36 4.40
C ASP A 170 10.84 3.03 3.70
N SER A 171 9.80 2.22 3.51
CA SER A 171 9.92 0.92 2.88
C SER A 171 8.64 0.41 2.26
N VAL A 172 8.78 -0.47 1.26
CA VAL A 172 7.66 -1.19 0.64
C VAL A 172 6.87 -2.00 1.67
N GLN A 173 7.53 -2.69 2.60
CA GLN A 173 6.84 -3.47 3.63
C GLN A 173 5.97 -2.61 4.52
N SER A 174 6.49 -1.48 4.97
CA SER A 174 5.74 -0.54 5.80
C SER A 174 4.55 0.05 5.05
N PHE A 175 4.78 0.43 3.80
CA PHE A 175 3.72 0.93 2.93
C PHE A 175 2.60 -0.09 2.74
N LEU A 176 2.94 -1.31 2.33
CA LEU A 176 1.95 -2.38 2.11
C LEU A 176 1.17 -2.71 3.38
N LEU A 177 1.84 -2.73 4.54
CA LEU A 177 1.17 -2.98 5.81
C LEU A 177 0.13 -1.90 6.12
N ASN A 178 0.47 -0.62 5.93
CA ASN A 178 -0.46 0.49 6.13
C ASN A 178 -1.66 0.41 5.19
N ILE A 179 -1.43 0.16 3.90
CA ILE A 179 -2.52 0.07 2.92
C ILE A 179 -3.43 -1.12 3.19
N MET A 180 -2.87 -2.27 3.58
CA MET A 180 -3.68 -3.43 3.94
C MET A 180 -4.53 -3.20 5.19
N LEU A 181 -4.02 -2.44 6.15
CA LEU A 181 -4.81 -2.04 7.33
C LEU A 181 -5.96 -1.10 6.94
N VAL A 182 -5.70 -0.11 6.09
CA VAL A 182 -6.76 0.79 5.59
C VAL A 182 -7.82 0.01 4.84
N ASN A 183 -7.42 -0.88 3.93
CA ASN A 183 -8.36 -1.72 3.20
C ASN A 183 -9.17 -2.65 4.14
N LEU A 184 -8.53 -3.18 5.18
CA LEU A 184 -9.19 -4.00 6.18
C LEU A 184 -10.20 -3.21 7.02
N GLU A 185 -9.84 -1.99 7.41
CA GLU A 185 -10.73 -1.13 8.21
C GLU A 185 -12.01 -0.74 7.48
N GLU A 186 -11.95 -0.59 6.17
CA GLU A 186 -13.13 -0.25 5.35
C GLU A 186 -14.07 -1.45 5.12
N GLU A 187 -13.52 -2.64 4.99
CA GLU A 187 -14.29 -3.83 4.65
C GLU A 187 -14.75 -4.63 5.87
N ALA A 188 -13.89 -4.75 6.87
CA ALA A 188 -14.24 -5.40 8.12
C ALA A 188 -14.91 -4.38 9.05
N ASN A 189 -16.00 -4.74 9.66
CA ASN A 189 -16.70 -3.88 10.62
C ASN A 189 -16.16 -4.12 12.05
N PRO A 190 -15.02 -3.50 12.42
CA PRO A 190 -14.38 -3.77 13.71
C PRO A 190 -15.19 -3.21 14.89
N ASP A 191 -15.06 -3.83 16.05
CA ASP A 191 -15.45 -3.21 17.31
C ASP A 191 -14.56 -1.99 17.56
N GLU A 192 -15.14 -0.81 17.71
CA GLU A 192 -14.40 0.42 18.00
C GLU A 192 -14.58 0.84 19.46
N ILE A 193 -13.46 1.00 20.17
CA ILE A 193 -13.39 1.42 21.56
C ILE A 193 -12.77 2.80 21.58
N GLU A 194 -13.58 3.80 21.98
CA GLU A 194 -13.17 5.20 22.09
C GLU A 194 -12.92 5.64 23.56
N ASN A 195 -13.31 4.81 24.53
CA ASN A 195 -13.13 5.14 25.94
C ASN A 195 -11.65 5.05 26.36
N PRO A 196 -10.98 6.17 26.72
CA PRO A 196 -9.55 6.16 27.02
C PRO A 196 -9.17 5.25 28.20
N ALA A 197 -10.05 5.10 29.21
CA ALA A 197 -9.78 4.27 30.38
C ALA A 197 -9.84 2.77 30.01
N GLU A 198 -10.75 2.39 29.12
CA GLU A 198 -10.86 1.04 28.61
C GLU A 198 -9.70 0.69 27.69
N ILE A 199 -9.33 1.61 26.78
CA ILE A 199 -8.14 1.46 25.94
C ILE A 199 -6.90 1.27 26.81
N GLN A 200 -6.66 2.14 27.79
CA GLN A 200 -5.52 2.04 28.71
C GLN A 200 -5.52 0.72 29.50
N LYS A 201 -6.68 0.23 29.87
CA LYS A 201 -6.81 -1.08 30.53
C LYS A 201 -6.33 -2.19 29.60
N ILE A 202 -6.84 -2.25 28.38
CA ILE A 202 -6.44 -3.26 27.36
C ILE A 202 -4.93 -3.18 27.07
N LEU A 203 -4.38 -1.98 26.89
CA LEU A 203 -2.97 -1.75 26.64
C LEU A 203 -2.07 -2.17 27.83
N SER A 204 -2.55 -2.02 29.06
CA SER A 204 -1.78 -2.26 30.29
C SER A 204 -1.91 -3.69 30.85
N GLU A 205 -3.04 -4.35 30.64
CA GLU A 205 -3.28 -5.74 31.08
C GLU A 205 -2.57 -6.77 30.21
N GLY A 206 -1.94 -6.31 29.22
CA GLY A 206 -1.29 -6.75 28.05
C GLY A 206 -0.52 -8.04 28.04
N SER A 207 -1.17 -9.07 27.52
CA SER A 207 -0.52 -10.07 26.66
C SER A 207 -0.24 -9.54 25.24
N VAL A 208 -0.60 -8.29 24.96
CA VAL A 208 -0.64 -7.69 23.63
C VAL A 208 0.57 -6.77 23.42
N ASP A 209 1.52 -7.20 22.63
CA ASP A 209 2.72 -6.41 22.30
C ASP A 209 2.43 -5.55 21.05
N PHE A 210 1.98 -4.32 21.28
CA PHE A 210 1.69 -3.37 20.21
C PHE A 210 2.97 -2.87 19.57
N GLN A 211 3.06 -3.04 18.27
CA GLN A 211 4.15 -2.50 17.48
C GLN A 211 3.72 -1.23 16.78
N ARG A 212 4.57 -0.21 16.89
CA ARG A 212 4.40 1.01 16.13
C ARG A 212 4.56 0.68 14.65
N LEU A 213 3.46 0.78 13.91
CA LEU A 213 3.52 0.85 12.48
C LEU A 213 4.15 2.18 12.07
N CYS A 214 4.88 2.12 11.00
CA CYS A 214 5.57 3.26 10.44
C CYS A 214 4.66 4.45 10.27
N GLU A 215 5.32 5.54 10.14
CA GLU A 215 4.93 6.91 9.87
C GLU A 215 3.46 7.16 9.48
N PRO A 216 2.90 8.28 9.94
CA PRO A 216 1.51 8.61 9.64
C PRO A 216 1.31 8.65 8.14
N TYR A 217 0.21 8.10 7.70
CA TYR A 217 -0.32 8.26 6.36
C TYR A 217 -0.27 9.75 5.98
N PRO A 218 0.29 10.17 4.84
CA PRO A 218 0.50 11.58 4.52
C PRO A 218 -0.79 12.37 4.24
N PHE A 219 -1.95 11.72 4.33
CA PHE A 219 -3.23 12.41 4.20
C PHE A 219 -3.51 13.34 5.39
N PRO A 220 -4.25 14.46 5.15
CA PRO A 220 -4.70 15.33 6.22
C PRO A 220 -5.44 14.53 7.30
N GLY A 221 -4.89 14.52 8.50
CA GLY A 221 -5.40 13.70 9.61
C GLY A 221 -4.66 12.38 9.83
N GLY A 222 -3.51 12.18 9.19
CA GLY A 222 -2.66 11.00 9.39
C GLY A 222 -2.42 10.71 10.87
N ARG A 223 -2.78 9.49 11.28
CA ARG A 223 -2.66 9.00 12.66
C ARG A 223 -1.56 7.99 12.73
N PHE A 224 -0.83 7.98 13.84
CA PHE A 224 0.08 6.86 14.13
C PHE A 224 -0.76 5.65 14.49
N CYS A 225 -0.55 4.55 13.77
CA CYS A 225 -1.21 3.30 14.08
C CYS A 225 -0.21 2.29 14.66
N HIS A 226 -0.68 1.54 15.65
CA HIS A 226 0.03 0.41 16.20
C HIS A 226 -0.82 -0.83 16.01
N THR A 227 -0.23 -1.92 15.62
CA THR A 227 -0.95 -3.19 15.45
C THR A 227 -0.42 -4.26 16.36
N CYS A 228 -1.31 -5.16 16.73
CA CYS A 228 -0.96 -6.42 17.36
C CYS A 228 -1.89 -7.52 16.84
N LEU A 229 -1.32 -8.65 16.47
CA LEU A 229 -2.06 -9.87 16.19
C LEU A 229 -1.93 -10.82 17.37
N ASP A 230 -3.05 -11.10 18.03
CA ASP A 230 -3.14 -12.19 18.98
C ASP A 230 -3.39 -13.49 18.22
N THR A 231 -2.37 -14.32 18.13
CA THR A 231 -2.44 -15.60 17.40
C THR A 231 -3.19 -16.69 18.13
N GLU A 232 -3.48 -16.55 19.43
CA GLU A 232 -4.26 -17.51 20.18
C GLU A 232 -5.77 -17.35 19.92
N THR A 233 -6.23 -16.11 19.82
CA THR A 233 -7.62 -15.76 19.56
C THR A 233 -7.88 -15.34 18.11
N ASN A 234 -6.84 -15.26 17.28
CA ASN A 234 -6.90 -14.69 15.94
C ASN A 234 -7.52 -13.28 15.89
N THR A 235 -7.25 -12.49 16.91
CA THR A 235 -7.77 -11.12 17.02
C THR A 235 -6.70 -10.12 16.59
N LEU A 236 -7.04 -9.24 15.66
CA LEU A 236 -6.19 -8.12 15.26
C LEU A 236 -6.64 -6.86 16.02
N TYR A 237 -5.71 -6.23 16.69
CA TYR A 237 -5.88 -4.94 17.35
C TYR A 237 -5.18 -3.86 16.54
N VAL A 238 -5.88 -2.75 16.29
CA VAL A 238 -5.32 -1.54 15.65
C VAL A 238 -5.56 -0.36 16.57
N TYR A 239 -4.48 0.17 17.12
CA TYR A 239 -4.52 1.31 18.03
C TYR A 239 -4.04 2.56 17.31
N GLY A 240 -4.88 3.60 17.24
CA GLY A 240 -4.57 4.90 16.65
C GLY A 240 -4.25 5.94 17.71
N GLU A 241 -3.17 6.70 17.51
CA GLU A 241 -2.77 7.82 18.36
C GLU A 241 -3.14 9.16 17.69
N GLU A 242 -3.66 10.10 18.45
CA GLU A 242 -3.74 11.50 18.01
C GLU A 242 -2.35 12.15 18.01
N ALA A 243 -2.23 13.28 17.28
CA ALA A 243 -0.97 14.01 17.10
C ALA A 243 -0.24 14.41 18.41
N GLU A 244 -0.94 14.40 19.55
CA GLU A 244 -0.40 14.72 20.87
C GLU A 244 -0.08 13.49 21.74
N GLY A 245 -0.07 12.27 21.16
CA GLY A 245 0.20 11.02 21.89
C GLY A 245 -0.95 10.57 22.79
N ARG A 246 -2.16 11.10 22.58
CA ARG A 246 -3.37 10.62 23.25
C ARG A 246 -4.00 9.48 22.46
N PRO A 247 -4.50 8.41 23.12
CA PRO A 247 -5.21 7.37 22.45
C PRO A 247 -6.49 7.94 21.80
N ALA A 248 -6.60 7.82 20.48
CA ALA A 248 -7.77 8.26 19.76
C ALA A 248 -8.82 7.16 19.70
N TYR A 249 -8.41 5.93 19.40
CA TYR A 249 -9.30 4.78 19.27
C TYR A 249 -8.52 3.45 19.34
N LEU A 250 -9.25 2.39 19.68
CA LEU A 250 -8.79 1.01 19.52
C LEU A 250 -9.81 0.25 18.69
N LYS A 251 -9.42 -0.24 17.51
CA LYS A 251 -10.21 -1.13 16.67
C LYS A 251 -9.84 -2.58 16.97
N VAL A 252 -10.84 -3.43 17.13
CA VAL A 252 -10.67 -4.85 17.44
C VAL A 252 -11.36 -5.66 16.36
N PHE A 253 -10.57 -6.35 15.56
CA PHE A 253 -11.05 -7.23 14.49
C PHE A 253 -11.05 -8.65 15.02
N LYS A 254 -12.22 -9.26 15.11
CA LYS A 254 -12.41 -10.65 15.54
C LYS A 254 -12.91 -11.49 14.38
N PRO A 255 -12.58 -12.79 14.32
CA PRO A 255 -13.26 -13.69 13.41
C PRO A 255 -14.76 -13.68 13.71
N ASP A 256 -15.58 -13.82 12.68
CA ASP A 256 -17.02 -14.00 12.85
C ASP A 256 -17.26 -15.18 13.78
N GLU A 257 -18.06 -15.00 14.82
CA GLU A 257 -18.50 -16.13 15.64
C GLU A 257 -19.36 -17.01 14.73
N GLU A 258 -18.90 -18.24 14.45
CA GLU A 258 -19.72 -19.23 13.72
C GLU A 258 -21.05 -19.41 14.48
N GLU A 259 -22.16 -19.00 13.88
CA GLU A 259 -23.50 -19.25 14.37
C GLU A 259 -23.88 -20.75 14.31
#